data_ff11bad6815ceb777bbc8bc74dd0b0ea
#
_entry.id   ff11bad6815ceb777bbc8bc74dd0b0ea
#
_cell.length_a   1.000
_cell.length_b   1.000
_cell.length_c   1.000
_cell.angle_alpha   90.00
_cell.angle_beta   90.00
_cell.angle_gamma   90.00
#
_symmetry.space_group_name_H-M   'P 1'
#
loop_
_entity.id
_entity.type
_entity.pdbx_description
1 polymer ?
#
loop_
_entity_poly.entity_id
_entity_poly.type
_entity_poly.pdbx_seq_one_letter_code
_entity_poly.pdbx_strand_id
1 'polypeptide(L)'
;MKRLQVLFLVALSSSLLLFGCGKEETVTQPVVEPIVEAQPEKETEPTEEVPAENETDLDAPPAEGMVRSRLTNEWVDEEVAKTRPIAVMVPNSKTASQYNLSKASVLYECNVEGSMTRLMAVWEDWESLDKIGNVRSCRDYYLYWAFEWDAIYIHYGGPFYIDDLIAREDTQNINCIDYANATFRDTAKNSTDNAFTSAERIKEAADYYGYPTEYREGYSDDNHFQFATNSEPNTLEQYSDAIDAKKIDMSPAYPVTNCYFVYNEETGLYERFQHLSGDSDGPHVDLATNEQLAFKNVLVQNTYFEVRDQKGYLAFQCHDTTRDGWFFTNGKGIHVTWEKTADYSATRYYDDDGNEIKLNTGKTMICILEDGDSFNVDDKVIEAD
;
A
#
# COMPACT_ATOMS: atom_id res chain seq x y z
N MET A 1 -17.81 18.01 -51.82
CA MET A 1 -18.17 19.40 -52.14
C MET A 1 -18.08 20.24 -50.88
N LYS A 2 -17.34 21.36 -51.02
CA LYS A 2 -17.21 22.52 -50.15
C LYS A 2 -16.56 22.37 -48.77
N ARG A 3 -15.24 22.72 -48.76
CA ARG A 3 -14.44 23.23 -47.65
C ARG A 3 -15.02 24.57 -47.14
N LEU A 4 -14.91 24.79 -45.84
CA LEU A 4 -14.93 26.14 -45.30
C LEU A 4 -13.77 26.28 -44.29
N GLN A 5 -12.76 27.06 -44.71
CA GLN A 5 -11.69 27.58 -43.88
C GLN A 5 -12.20 28.88 -43.24
N VAL A 6 -11.93 29.09 -41.97
CA VAL A 6 -12.00 30.40 -41.34
C VAL A 6 -10.64 30.71 -40.70
N LEU A 7 -9.98 31.70 -41.30
CA LEU A 7 -8.84 32.45 -40.78
C LEU A 7 -9.32 33.39 -39.68
N PHE A 8 -8.56 33.52 -38.60
CA PHE A 8 -8.59 34.69 -37.75
C PHE A 8 -7.20 35.27 -37.52
N LEU A 9 -7.15 36.57 -37.71
CA LEU A 9 -5.99 37.45 -37.77
C LEU A 9 -5.30 37.65 -36.40
N VAL A 10 -3.99 37.82 -36.54
CA VAL A 10 -3.05 38.37 -35.55
C VAL A 10 -3.29 39.87 -35.36
N ALA A 11 -3.32 40.36 -34.15
CA ALA A 11 -3.14 41.76 -33.81
C ALA A 11 -1.98 41.92 -32.83
N LEU A 12 -0.90 42.47 -33.35
CA LEU A 12 0.28 42.96 -32.68
C LEU A 12 0.01 44.37 -32.15
N SER A 13 0.33 44.64 -30.90
CA SER A 13 0.46 46.03 -30.43
C SER A 13 1.73 46.18 -29.58
N SER A 14 2.68 46.89 -30.19
CA SER A 14 3.89 47.42 -29.60
C SER A 14 3.59 48.66 -28.79
N SER A 15 4.23 48.88 -27.67
CA SER A 15 4.37 50.17 -27.03
C SER A 15 5.75 50.39 -26.45
N LEU A 16 6.28 51.52 -26.86
CA LEU A 16 7.65 52.03 -26.75
C LEU A 16 8.13 52.34 -25.34
N LEU A 17 9.45 52.26 -25.24
CA LEU A 17 10.38 52.78 -24.27
C LEU A 17 10.24 54.32 -24.01
N LEU A 18 10.54 54.73 -22.77
CA LEU A 18 11.11 56.04 -22.49
C LEU A 18 12.21 55.91 -21.42
N PHE A 19 13.41 56.34 -21.85
CA PHE A 19 14.59 56.57 -21.06
C PHE A 19 14.44 57.85 -20.21
N GLY A 20 14.93 57.83 -18.97
CA GLY A 20 15.16 58.99 -18.13
C GLY A 20 16.46 58.91 -17.42
N CYS A 21 17.43 59.72 -17.89
CA CYS A 21 18.78 59.89 -17.33
C CYS A 21 18.74 60.98 -16.27
N GLY A 22 19.33 60.79 -15.10
CA GLY A 22 19.47 61.81 -14.05
C GLY A 22 20.74 61.58 -13.24
N LYS A 23 21.58 62.65 -13.22
CA LYS A 23 22.97 62.75 -12.84
C LYS A 23 23.24 62.54 -11.34
N GLU A 24 24.47 62.05 -11.08
CA GLU A 24 25.21 62.08 -9.82
C GLU A 24 25.43 63.52 -9.30
N GLU A 25 25.33 63.70 -8.00
CA GLU A 25 26.01 64.73 -7.26
C GLU A 25 26.62 64.14 -5.99
N THR A 26 27.94 64.18 -5.96
CA THR A 26 28.83 63.92 -4.85
C THR A 26 28.82 65.07 -3.85
N VAL A 27 28.56 64.78 -2.56
CA VAL A 27 28.81 65.70 -1.47
C VAL A 27 29.72 65.02 -0.44
N THR A 28 30.87 65.68 -0.26
CA THR A 28 31.97 65.32 0.65
C THR A 28 31.63 65.54 2.12
N GLN A 29 32.16 64.68 2.94
CA GLN A 29 32.15 64.70 4.42
C GLN A 29 32.75 65.88 5.08
N PRO A 30 32.51 66.04 6.40
CA PRO A 30 33.62 66.18 7.34
C PRO A 30 33.66 65.13 8.44
N VAL A 31 34.86 64.64 8.70
CA VAL A 31 35.30 63.75 9.78
C VAL A 31 35.18 64.47 11.12
N VAL A 32 34.50 63.82 12.09
CA VAL A 32 34.58 64.17 13.51
C VAL A 32 34.95 62.91 14.30
N GLU A 33 36.04 62.98 15.04
CA GLU A 33 36.54 61.93 15.92
C GLU A 33 35.60 61.68 17.10
N PRO A 34 35.48 60.44 17.60
CA PRO A 34 34.56 60.10 18.68
C PRO A 34 35.20 60.34 20.04
N ILE A 35 34.46 61.03 20.88
CA ILE A 35 34.74 61.15 22.32
C ILE A 35 34.36 59.82 22.97
N VAL A 36 35.29 59.17 23.68
CA VAL A 36 35.09 57.98 24.47
C VAL A 36 34.40 58.37 25.78
N GLU A 37 33.11 58.06 25.89
CA GLU A 37 32.33 58.08 27.13
C GLU A 37 32.24 56.66 27.71
N ALA A 38 32.64 56.52 28.99
CA ALA A 38 32.62 55.26 29.70
C ALA A 38 31.18 54.79 29.89
N GLN A 39 30.86 53.56 29.46
CA GLN A 39 29.59 52.88 29.71
C GLN A 39 29.56 52.34 31.15
N PRO A 40 28.42 52.44 31.86
CA PRO A 40 28.19 51.72 33.12
C PRO A 40 28.02 50.24 32.88
N GLU A 41 28.59 49.45 33.80
CA GLU A 41 28.42 47.99 33.85
C GLU A 41 26.92 47.61 33.80
N LYS A 42 26.58 46.83 32.82
CA LYS A 42 25.26 46.25 32.67
C LYS A 42 25.16 45.03 33.57
N GLU A 43 24.34 45.10 34.61
CA GLU A 43 23.88 43.94 35.39
C GLU A 43 23.39 42.83 34.45
N THR A 44 23.97 41.65 34.58
CA THR A 44 23.50 40.44 33.89
C THR A 44 22.20 40.02 34.54
N GLU A 45 21.11 40.25 33.82
CA GLU A 45 19.83 39.54 34.11
C GLU A 45 20.05 38.03 34.01
N PRO A 46 19.44 37.24 34.90
CA PRO A 46 19.51 35.79 34.81
C PRO A 46 18.88 35.36 33.50
N THR A 47 19.67 34.64 32.69
CA THR A 47 19.17 33.93 31.50
C THR A 47 18.08 32.95 31.98
N GLU A 48 16.83 33.20 31.66
CA GLU A 48 15.79 32.17 31.75
C GLU A 48 16.25 31.00 30.90
N GLU A 49 16.51 29.86 31.54
CA GLU A 49 16.64 28.57 30.84
C GLU A 49 15.35 28.34 30.09
N VAL A 50 15.39 28.45 28.76
CA VAL A 50 14.31 27.94 27.89
C VAL A 50 14.17 26.45 28.23
N PRO A 51 12.99 25.96 28.65
CA PRO A 51 12.83 24.55 28.90
C PRO A 51 13.20 23.80 27.62
N ALA A 52 14.11 22.80 27.73
CA ALA A 52 14.40 21.91 26.65
C ALA A 52 13.04 21.40 26.10
N GLU A 53 12.78 21.59 24.82
CA GLU A 53 11.68 20.95 24.15
C GLU A 53 11.81 19.47 24.46
N ASN A 54 10.79 18.90 25.12
CA ASN A 54 10.72 17.47 25.34
C ASN A 54 10.74 16.82 23.96
N GLU A 55 11.86 16.21 23.59
CA GLU A 55 11.90 15.34 22.42
C GLU A 55 10.80 14.29 22.60
N THR A 56 9.77 14.38 21.80
CA THR A 56 8.68 13.41 21.82
C THR A 56 9.27 12.08 21.36
N ASP A 57 9.28 11.09 22.23
CA ASP A 57 9.70 9.73 21.86
C ASP A 57 8.69 9.19 20.84
N LEU A 58 9.11 9.12 19.57
CA LEU A 58 8.28 8.67 18.44
C LEU A 58 7.91 7.19 18.53
N ASP A 59 8.62 6.44 19.36
CA ASP A 59 8.41 5.00 19.56
C ASP A 59 7.72 4.66 20.88
N ALA A 60 7.35 5.68 21.69
CA ALA A 60 6.51 5.49 22.86
C ALA A 60 5.02 5.38 22.49
N PRO A 61 4.24 4.56 23.22
CA PRO A 61 2.81 4.46 22.97
C PRO A 61 2.11 5.82 23.26
N PRO A 62 1.23 6.28 22.35
CA PRO A 62 0.54 7.57 22.51
C PRO A 62 -0.49 7.58 23.65
N ALA A 63 -0.96 6.39 24.08
CA ALA A 63 -1.87 6.22 25.19
C ALA A 63 -1.68 4.85 25.88
N GLU A 64 -2.16 4.73 27.12
CA GLU A 64 -2.20 3.45 27.85
C GLU A 64 -3.13 2.47 27.13
N GLY A 65 -2.72 1.20 27.02
CA GLY A 65 -3.48 0.14 26.35
C GLY A 65 -3.28 0.06 24.84
N MET A 66 -2.39 0.89 24.28
CA MET A 66 -1.99 0.76 22.87
C MET A 66 -0.75 -0.11 22.72
N VAL A 67 -0.76 -0.94 21.68
CA VAL A 67 0.35 -1.83 21.29
C VAL A 67 0.65 -1.70 19.81
N ARG A 68 1.78 -2.23 19.37
CA ARG A 68 2.12 -2.24 17.94
C ARG A 68 1.31 -3.29 17.19
N SER A 69 0.71 -2.88 16.07
CA SER A 69 0.08 -3.77 15.10
C SER A 69 1.12 -4.76 14.54
N ARG A 70 0.72 -6.02 14.39
CA ARG A 70 1.55 -7.06 13.75
C ARG A 70 1.66 -6.87 12.24
N LEU A 71 0.67 -6.18 11.63
CA LEU A 71 0.56 -6.01 10.18
C LEU A 71 1.18 -4.70 9.69
N THR A 72 1.10 -3.64 10.49
CA THR A 72 1.50 -2.29 10.06
C THR A 72 2.51 -1.62 10.99
N ASN A 73 2.77 -2.18 12.19
CA ASN A 73 3.53 -1.55 13.26
C ASN A 73 2.96 -0.19 13.73
N GLU A 74 1.77 0.18 13.30
CA GLU A 74 1.04 1.32 13.85
C GLU A 74 0.57 1.04 15.27
N TRP A 75 0.31 2.09 16.05
CA TRP A 75 -0.28 1.93 17.37
C TRP A 75 -1.77 1.63 17.25
N VAL A 76 -2.20 0.52 17.81
CA VAL A 76 -3.60 0.07 17.84
C VAL A 76 -4.00 -0.29 19.27
N ASP A 77 -5.30 -0.32 19.53
CA ASP A 77 -5.83 -0.83 20.79
C ASP A 77 -5.44 -2.32 20.96
N GLU A 78 -5.13 -2.72 22.19
CA GLU A 78 -4.73 -4.10 22.52
C GLU A 78 -5.76 -5.15 22.05
N GLU A 79 -7.06 -4.81 22.07
CA GLU A 79 -8.13 -5.68 21.60
C GLU A 79 -8.08 -5.87 20.08
N VAL A 80 -7.72 -4.83 19.30
CA VAL A 80 -7.50 -4.94 17.86
C VAL A 80 -6.32 -5.86 17.57
N ALA A 81 -5.21 -5.69 18.29
CA ALA A 81 -4.01 -6.51 18.11
C ALA A 81 -4.21 -8.01 18.46
N LYS A 82 -5.20 -8.33 19.30
CA LYS A 82 -5.59 -9.73 19.63
C LYS A 82 -6.54 -10.33 18.62
N THR A 83 -7.27 -9.48 17.88
CA THR A 83 -8.26 -9.93 16.91
C THR A 83 -7.57 -10.48 15.67
N ARG A 84 -7.98 -11.68 15.25
CA ARG A 84 -7.52 -12.27 13.98
C ARG A 84 -7.93 -11.38 12.83
N PRO A 85 -7.03 -11.15 11.86
CA PRO A 85 -7.38 -10.43 10.66
C PRO A 85 -8.37 -11.23 9.82
N ILE A 86 -9.09 -10.52 8.98
CA ILE A 86 -9.86 -11.10 7.88
C ILE A 86 -9.12 -10.88 6.57
N ALA A 87 -9.17 -11.86 5.67
CA ALA A 87 -8.67 -11.74 4.31
C ALA A 87 -9.84 -11.91 3.33
N VAL A 88 -10.18 -10.89 2.58
CA VAL A 88 -11.34 -10.90 1.67
C VAL A 88 -10.90 -10.79 0.22
N MET A 89 -11.44 -11.67 -0.61
CA MET A 89 -11.24 -11.61 -2.06
C MET A 89 -12.05 -10.48 -2.68
N VAL A 90 -11.37 -9.54 -3.34
CA VAL A 90 -11.97 -8.34 -3.93
C VAL A 90 -11.69 -8.31 -5.44
N PRO A 91 -12.70 -8.09 -6.31
CA PRO A 91 -12.47 -7.96 -7.75
C PRO A 91 -11.73 -6.66 -8.05
N ASN A 92 -10.86 -6.69 -9.07
CA ASN A 92 -10.24 -5.50 -9.63
C ASN A 92 -10.68 -5.36 -11.09
N SER A 93 -11.93 -5.00 -11.28
CA SER A 93 -12.57 -4.87 -12.57
C SER A 93 -13.32 -3.54 -12.67
N LYS A 94 -13.63 -3.12 -13.90
CA LYS A 94 -14.39 -1.89 -14.18
C LYS A 94 -15.74 -1.79 -13.45
N THR A 95 -16.38 -2.94 -13.17
CA THR A 95 -17.67 -3.00 -12.48
C THR A 95 -17.56 -3.16 -10.98
N ALA A 96 -16.35 -3.35 -10.47
CA ALA A 96 -16.09 -3.46 -9.05
C ALA A 96 -16.47 -2.19 -8.29
N SER A 97 -16.96 -2.39 -7.09
CA SER A 97 -17.25 -1.31 -6.14
C SER A 97 -16.56 -1.68 -4.84
N GLN A 98 -15.45 -1.01 -4.58
CA GLN A 98 -14.56 -1.38 -3.48
C GLN A 98 -14.80 -0.45 -2.29
N TYR A 99 -15.19 -1.05 -1.16
CA TYR A 99 -15.53 -0.36 0.09
C TYR A 99 -14.59 -0.77 1.20
N ASN A 100 -14.09 0.19 1.94
CA ASN A 100 -13.16 0.09 3.06
C ASN A 100 -11.78 -0.49 2.69
N LEU A 101 -11.42 -0.49 1.40
CA LEU A 101 -10.14 -1.00 0.94
C LEU A 101 -8.96 -0.12 1.42
N SER A 102 -9.19 1.18 1.62
CA SER A 102 -8.22 2.12 2.19
C SER A 102 -7.85 1.80 3.65
N LYS A 103 -8.69 1.03 4.35
CA LYS A 103 -8.46 0.60 5.74
C LYS A 103 -7.76 -0.76 5.84
N ALA A 104 -7.48 -1.42 4.72
CA ALA A 104 -6.74 -2.68 4.75
C ALA A 104 -5.30 -2.44 5.20
N SER A 105 -4.80 -3.29 6.09
CA SER A 105 -3.42 -3.26 6.60
C SER A 105 -2.44 -3.74 5.55
N VAL A 106 -2.79 -4.82 4.84
CA VAL A 106 -2.02 -5.39 3.74
C VAL A 106 -2.94 -5.65 2.55
N LEU A 107 -2.47 -5.30 1.35
CA LEU A 107 -3.20 -5.53 0.11
C LEU A 107 -2.34 -6.33 -0.85
N TYR A 108 -2.83 -7.49 -1.27
CA TYR A 108 -2.22 -8.32 -2.32
C TYR A 108 -2.89 -8.07 -3.66
N GLU A 109 -2.11 -8.03 -4.74
CA GLU A 109 -2.59 -8.05 -6.11
C GLU A 109 -1.84 -9.12 -6.91
N CYS A 110 -2.60 -9.95 -7.63
CA CYS A 110 -2.07 -11.01 -8.47
C CYS A 110 -2.98 -11.24 -9.68
N ASN A 111 -2.41 -11.71 -10.77
CA ASN A 111 -3.16 -12.14 -11.94
C ASN A 111 -4.12 -13.29 -11.61
N VAL A 112 -5.25 -13.28 -12.30
CA VAL A 112 -6.20 -14.38 -12.44
C VAL A 112 -6.43 -14.62 -13.93
N GLU A 113 -7.41 -15.43 -14.29
CA GLU A 113 -7.69 -15.76 -15.69
C GLU A 113 -7.93 -14.49 -16.54
N GLY A 114 -7.43 -14.52 -17.78
CA GLY A 114 -7.65 -13.47 -18.76
C GLY A 114 -6.86 -12.18 -18.51
N SER A 115 -5.69 -12.30 -17.88
CA SER A 115 -4.81 -11.18 -17.54
C SER A 115 -5.47 -10.09 -16.68
N MET A 116 -6.57 -10.45 -16.00
CA MET A 116 -7.17 -9.58 -14.99
C MET A 116 -6.47 -9.80 -13.68
N THR A 117 -6.36 -8.77 -12.86
CA THR A 117 -5.93 -8.95 -11.47
C THR A 117 -7.10 -9.14 -10.53
N ARG A 118 -6.82 -9.68 -9.37
CA ARG A 118 -7.70 -9.70 -8.21
C ARG A 118 -6.95 -9.18 -7.00
N LEU A 119 -7.67 -8.58 -6.09
CA LEU A 119 -7.12 -8.14 -4.82
C LEU A 119 -7.51 -9.13 -3.72
N MET A 120 -6.61 -9.33 -2.77
CA MET A 120 -6.94 -9.86 -1.46
C MET A 120 -6.54 -8.81 -0.44
N ALA A 121 -7.51 -8.30 0.28
CA ALA A 121 -7.26 -7.32 1.30
C ALA A 121 -7.31 -7.96 2.69
N VAL A 122 -6.33 -7.63 3.52
CA VAL A 122 -6.19 -8.12 4.89
C VAL A 122 -6.42 -6.96 5.84
N TRP A 123 -7.45 -7.07 6.68
CA TRP A 123 -7.79 -6.08 7.69
C TRP A 123 -7.52 -6.64 9.09
N GLU A 124 -6.79 -5.91 9.89
CA GLU A 124 -6.64 -6.15 11.32
C GLU A 124 -7.81 -5.53 12.10
N ASP A 125 -8.06 -4.23 11.92
CA ASP A 125 -9.18 -3.51 12.52
C ASP A 125 -10.43 -3.57 11.61
N TRP A 126 -11.13 -4.70 11.62
CA TRP A 126 -12.29 -4.93 10.76
C TRP A 126 -13.63 -4.91 11.48
N GLU A 127 -13.65 -5.01 12.81
CA GLU A 127 -14.87 -5.22 13.59
C GLU A 127 -15.87 -4.07 13.55
N SER A 128 -15.43 -2.89 13.10
CA SER A 128 -16.28 -1.70 12.92
C SER A 128 -16.79 -1.52 11.48
N LEU A 129 -16.42 -2.40 10.54
CA LEU A 129 -16.71 -2.19 9.12
C LEU A 129 -18.12 -2.70 8.76
N ASP A 130 -18.98 -1.78 8.35
CA ASP A 130 -20.39 -2.04 8.00
C ASP A 130 -20.59 -2.54 6.57
N LYS A 131 -19.61 -2.30 5.67
CA LYS A 131 -19.63 -2.75 4.27
C LYS A 131 -18.22 -3.03 3.77
N ILE A 132 -17.95 -4.27 3.40
CA ILE A 132 -16.66 -4.74 2.89
C ILE A 132 -16.86 -5.43 1.53
N GLY A 133 -15.98 -5.20 0.61
CA GLY A 133 -16.01 -5.87 -0.70
C GLY A 133 -16.13 -4.88 -1.86
N ASN A 134 -16.51 -5.33 -3.04
CA ASN A 134 -17.21 -6.60 -3.36
C ASN A 134 -16.42 -7.86 -2.92
N VAL A 135 -17.16 -8.91 -2.64
CA VAL A 135 -16.57 -10.23 -2.37
C VAL A 135 -16.55 -11.04 -3.67
N ARG A 136 -15.41 -11.68 -3.97
CA ARG A 136 -15.20 -12.47 -5.19
C ARG A 136 -14.63 -13.85 -4.91
N SER A 137 -14.52 -14.63 -6.00
CA SER A 137 -14.14 -16.04 -5.94
C SER A 137 -12.68 -16.21 -5.50
N CYS A 138 -12.46 -17.25 -4.70
CA CYS A 138 -11.16 -17.75 -4.28
C CYS A 138 -10.30 -18.22 -5.47
N ARG A 139 -9.00 -18.20 -5.27
CA ARG A 139 -7.99 -19.00 -5.96
C ARG A 139 -7.09 -19.59 -4.89
N ASP A 140 -6.58 -20.79 -5.08
CA ASP A 140 -5.82 -21.51 -4.07
C ASP A 140 -4.56 -20.78 -3.62
N TYR A 141 -3.85 -20.11 -4.52
CA TYR A 141 -2.66 -19.34 -4.16
C TYR A 141 -2.97 -18.18 -3.18
N TYR A 142 -4.13 -17.55 -3.25
CA TYR A 142 -4.52 -16.54 -2.26
C TYR A 142 -4.77 -17.12 -0.87
N LEU A 143 -5.17 -18.39 -0.77
CA LEU A 143 -5.29 -19.06 0.53
C LEU A 143 -3.94 -19.20 1.22
N TYR A 144 -2.87 -19.54 0.47
CA TYR A 144 -1.53 -19.64 1.04
C TYR A 144 -1.01 -18.30 1.56
N TRP A 145 -1.35 -17.18 0.93
CA TRP A 145 -1.03 -15.85 1.43
C TRP A 145 -1.95 -15.42 2.58
N ALA A 146 -3.18 -15.91 2.66
CA ALA A 146 -4.05 -15.66 3.81
C ALA A 146 -3.63 -16.46 5.05
N PHE A 147 -3.11 -17.68 4.85
CA PHE A 147 -2.66 -18.55 5.94
C PHE A 147 -1.53 -17.93 6.76
N GLU A 148 -0.61 -17.22 6.15
CA GLU A 148 0.52 -16.60 6.85
C GLU A 148 0.11 -15.54 7.88
N TRP A 149 -1.12 -15.03 7.77
CA TRP A 149 -1.72 -14.07 8.69
C TRP A 149 -2.65 -14.73 9.73
N ASP A 150 -2.83 -16.04 9.69
CA ASP A 150 -3.89 -16.74 10.40
C ASP A 150 -5.28 -16.12 10.14
N ALA A 151 -5.49 -15.53 8.96
CA ALA A 151 -6.70 -14.78 8.64
C ALA A 151 -7.92 -15.70 8.49
N ILE A 152 -9.11 -15.22 8.91
CA ILE A 152 -10.38 -15.79 8.47
C ILE A 152 -10.58 -15.36 7.01
N TYR A 153 -10.61 -16.35 6.10
CA TYR A 153 -10.65 -16.08 4.67
C TYR A 153 -12.08 -16.00 4.13
N ILE A 154 -12.45 -14.90 3.48
CA ILE A 154 -13.81 -14.66 2.97
C ILE A 154 -13.80 -14.61 1.45
N HIS A 155 -14.64 -15.45 0.82
CA HIS A 155 -14.71 -15.54 -0.62
C HIS A 155 -16.11 -15.94 -1.13
N TYR A 156 -16.37 -15.74 -2.41
CA TYR A 156 -17.64 -16.11 -3.05
C TYR A 156 -17.41 -17.22 -4.06
N GLY A 157 -17.38 -18.49 -3.59
CA GLY A 157 -17.07 -19.66 -4.41
C GLY A 157 -15.63 -19.65 -4.95
N GLY A 158 -15.41 -20.51 -5.94
CA GLY A 158 -14.13 -20.65 -6.62
C GLY A 158 -14.14 -21.80 -7.63
N PRO A 159 -13.04 -22.05 -8.35
CA PRO A 159 -12.90 -23.20 -9.20
C PRO A 159 -12.68 -24.47 -8.36
N PHE A 160 -12.94 -25.64 -8.91
CA PHE A 160 -12.77 -26.92 -8.20
C PHE A 160 -11.33 -27.17 -7.66
N TYR A 161 -10.33 -26.46 -8.17
CA TYR A 161 -8.93 -26.56 -7.66
C TYR A 161 -8.77 -26.12 -6.22
N ILE A 162 -9.73 -25.41 -5.65
CA ILE A 162 -9.68 -24.99 -4.24
C ILE A 162 -10.28 -26.05 -3.30
N ASP A 163 -11.06 -27.01 -3.81
CA ASP A 163 -11.94 -27.86 -3.00
C ASP A 163 -11.20 -28.62 -1.91
N ASP A 164 -10.06 -29.26 -2.24
CA ASP A 164 -9.26 -29.99 -1.28
C ASP A 164 -8.64 -29.07 -0.22
N LEU A 165 -8.26 -27.85 -0.61
CA LEU A 165 -7.61 -26.90 0.29
C LEU A 165 -8.61 -26.26 1.26
N ILE A 166 -9.79 -25.86 0.78
CA ILE A 166 -10.84 -25.30 1.65
C ILE A 166 -11.51 -26.34 2.54
N ALA A 167 -11.42 -27.63 2.18
CA ALA A 167 -11.97 -28.73 2.98
C ALA A 167 -11.02 -29.18 4.13
N ARG A 168 -9.82 -28.66 4.20
CA ARG A 168 -8.89 -28.97 5.29
C ARG A 168 -9.43 -28.44 6.62
N GLU A 169 -9.23 -29.18 7.67
CA GLU A 169 -9.68 -28.84 9.03
C GLU A 169 -9.05 -27.52 9.54
N ASP A 170 -7.82 -27.26 9.14
CA ASP A 170 -7.06 -26.06 9.53
C ASP A 170 -7.38 -24.82 8.67
N THR A 171 -8.01 -24.99 7.50
CA THR A 171 -8.43 -23.89 6.62
C THR A 171 -9.72 -23.25 7.10
N GLN A 172 -9.62 -22.13 7.79
CA GLN A 172 -10.78 -21.39 8.26
C GLN A 172 -11.24 -20.38 7.22
N ASN A 173 -12.29 -20.74 6.47
CA ASN A 173 -12.82 -19.92 5.39
C ASN A 173 -14.34 -19.77 5.48
N ILE A 174 -14.82 -18.63 5.01
CA ILE A 174 -16.26 -18.34 4.85
C ILE A 174 -16.57 -18.27 3.37
N ASN A 175 -17.06 -19.38 2.80
CA ASN A 175 -17.59 -19.39 1.45
C ASN A 175 -19.00 -18.81 1.45
N CYS A 176 -19.19 -17.66 0.88
CA CYS A 176 -20.48 -16.96 0.82
C CYS A 176 -21.54 -17.64 -0.05
N ILE A 177 -21.18 -18.71 -0.78
CA ILE A 177 -22.17 -19.60 -1.44
C ILE A 177 -22.77 -20.57 -0.42
N ASP A 178 -21.96 -21.15 0.45
CA ASP A 178 -22.35 -22.17 1.41
C ASP A 178 -23.06 -21.55 2.61
N TYR A 179 -22.62 -20.37 3.04
CA TYR A 179 -23.27 -19.57 4.08
C TYR A 179 -23.75 -18.22 3.51
N ALA A 180 -24.94 -18.25 2.90
CA ALA A 180 -25.48 -17.08 2.17
C ALA A 180 -25.65 -15.82 3.06
N ASN A 181 -25.85 -15.99 4.37
CA ASN A 181 -25.99 -14.88 5.31
C ASN A 181 -24.68 -14.10 5.52
N ALA A 182 -23.52 -14.68 5.14
CA ALA A 182 -22.25 -13.96 5.18
C ALA A 182 -22.21 -12.76 4.23
N THR A 183 -23.14 -12.66 3.27
CA THR A 183 -23.17 -11.55 2.32
C THR A 183 -24.56 -10.95 2.15
N PHE A 184 -24.60 -9.75 1.63
CA PHE A 184 -25.78 -9.12 1.06
C PHE A 184 -25.48 -8.65 -0.37
N ARG A 185 -26.55 -8.46 -1.16
CA ARG A 185 -26.40 -7.94 -2.52
C ARG A 185 -26.91 -6.52 -2.63
N ASP A 186 -26.09 -5.67 -3.22
CA ASP A 186 -26.51 -4.33 -3.64
C ASP A 186 -27.26 -4.44 -4.98
N THR A 187 -28.59 -4.53 -4.91
CA THR A 187 -29.45 -4.71 -6.09
C THR A 187 -29.55 -3.47 -6.99
N ALA A 188 -29.07 -2.31 -6.53
CA ALA A 188 -28.91 -1.13 -7.38
C ALA A 188 -27.77 -1.30 -8.40
N LYS A 189 -26.87 -2.25 -8.19
CA LYS A 189 -25.78 -2.62 -9.07
C LYS A 189 -26.23 -3.71 -10.04
N ASN A 190 -26.32 -3.40 -11.32
CA ASN A 190 -26.59 -4.37 -12.37
C ASN A 190 -25.29 -5.07 -12.82
N SER A 191 -24.64 -5.77 -11.91
CA SER A 191 -23.35 -6.41 -12.12
C SER A 191 -23.23 -7.67 -11.29
N THR A 192 -22.37 -8.61 -11.72
CA THR A 192 -21.91 -9.74 -10.91
C THR A 192 -21.08 -9.30 -9.71
N ASP A 193 -20.54 -8.06 -9.72
CA ASP A 193 -19.75 -7.46 -8.65
C ASP A 193 -20.67 -6.68 -7.69
N ASN A 194 -21.66 -7.36 -7.09
CA ASN A 194 -22.62 -6.73 -6.19
C ASN A 194 -22.80 -7.44 -4.84
N ALA A 195 -21.93 -8.40 -4.52
CA ALA A 195 -21.93 -9.08 -3.22
C ALA A 195 -20.99 -8.38 -2.26
N PHE A 196 -21.49 -8.05 -1.07
CA PHE A 196 -20.75 -7.39 0.01
C PHE A 196 -20.91 -8.16 1.30
N THR A 197 -19.96 -8.00 2.22
CA THR A 197 -20.05 -8.48 3.60
C THR A 197 -19.95 -7.31 4.58
N SER A 198 -20.01 -7.61 5.87
CA SER A 198 -19.81 -6.67 6.96
C SER A 198 -19.20 -7.40 8.16
N ALA A 199 -18.66 -6.66 9.13
CA ALA A 199 -18.16 -7.21 10.39
C ALA A 199 -19.19 -8.10 11.09
N GLU A 200 -20.44 -7.62 11.19
CA GLU A 200 -21.56 -8.38 11.81
C GLU A 200 -21.75 -9.73 11.12
N ARG A 201 -21.80 -9.76 9.78
CA ARG A 201 -22.02 -11.00 9.01
C ARG A 201 -20.85 -11.95 9.10
N ILE A 202 -19.63 -11.43 9.14
CA ILE A 202 -18.42 -12.25 9.33
C ILE A 202 -18.42 -12.87 10.72
N LYS A 203 -18.76 -12.11 11.78
CA LYS A 203 -18.88 -12.65 13.14
C LYS A 203 -19.95 -13.74 13.24
N GLU A 204 -21.15 -13.52 12.68
CA GLU A 204 -22.20 -14.53 12.62
C GLU A 204 -21.74 -15.81 11.90
N ALA A 205 -21.02 -15.67 10.79
CA ALA A 205 -20.50 -16.81 10.04
C ALA A 205 -19.37 -17.54 10.80
N ALA A 206 -18.46 -16.79 11.42
CA ALA A 206 -17.40 -17.35 12.26
C ALA A 206 -17.99 -18.15 13.43
N ASP A 207 -18.99 -17.61 14.13
CA ASP A 207 -19.72 -18.30 15.19
C ASP A 207 -20.40 -19.57 14.69
N TYR A 208 -21.04 -19.51 13.52
CA TYR A 208 -21.70 -20.66 12.90
C TYR A 208 -20.71 -21.81 12.61
N TYR A 209 -19.51 -21.48 12.13
CA TYR A 209 -18.46 -22.48 11.84
C TYR A 209 -17.59 -22.82 13.08
N GLY A 210 -17.74 -22.10 14.19
CA GLY A 210 -16.91 -22.27 15.37
C GLY A 210 -15.47 -21.76 15.20
N TYR A 211 -15.29 -20.73 14.37
CA TYR A 211 -13.98 -20.11 14.16
C TYR A 211 -13.69 -19.09 15.26
N PRO A 212 -12.55 -19.20 15.96
CA PRO A 212 -12.17 -18.19 16.93
C PRO A 212 -11.84 -16.86 16.23
N THR A 213 -12.20 -15.75 16.85
CA THR A 213 -11.84 -14.40 16.39
C THR A 213 -10.51 -13.91 16.96
N GLU A 214 -9.89 -14.67 17.86
CA GLU A 214 -8.53 -14.44 18.35
C GLU A 214 -7.55 -15.34 17.59
N TYR A 215 -6.27 -14.93 17.52
CA TYR A 215 -5.22 -15.70 16.85
C TYR A 215 -5.11 -17.13 17.42
N ARG A 216 -4.90 -18.09 16.52
CA ARG A 216 -4.72 -19.50 16.89
C ARG A 216 -3.25 -19.75 17.26
N GLU A 217 -3.03 -20.53 18.32
CA GLU A 217 -1.67 -20.93 18.72
C GLU A 217 -1.00 -21.75 17.61
N GLY A 218 0.20 -21.33 17.18
CA GLY A 218 1.00 -22.00 16.15
C GLY A 218 0.60 -21.75 14.70
N TYR A 219 -0.34 -20.82 14.45
CA TYR A 219 -0.80 -20.46 13.10
C TYR A 219 -0.43 -19.04 12.66
N SER A 220 0.21 -18.27 13.52
CA SER A 220 0.68 -16.94 13.21
C SER A 220 2.10 -16.72 13.72
N ASP A 221 2.81 -15.83 13.08
CA ASP A 221 4.13 -15.35 13.50
C ASP A 221 3.98 -13.91 14.01
N ASP A 222 4.30 -13.68 15.28
CA ASP A 222 4.25 -12.36 15.90
C ASP A 222 5.19 -11.36 15.24
N ASN A 223 6.23 -11.88 14.55
CA ASN A 223 7.22 -11.12 13.81
C ASN A 223 7.10 -11.37 12.30
N HIS A 224 5.89 -11.41 11.76
CA HIS A 224 5.66 -11.63 10.34
C HIS A 224 6.51 -10.70 9.46
N PHE A 225 6.46 -9.40 9.72
CA PHE A 225 7.41 -8.43 9.18
C PHE A 225 8.36 -7.94 10.28
N GLN A 226 9.60 -7.67 9.90
CA GLN A 226 10.49 -6.86 10.71
C GLN A 226 10.22 -5.40 10.40
N PHE A 227 10.11 -4.55 11.45
CA PHE A 227 9.87 -3.12 11.27
C PHE A 227 11.06 -2.29 11.76
N ALA A 228 11.32 -1.20 11.06
CA ALA A 228 12.16 -0.11 11.55
C ALA A 228 11.41 0.67 12.63
N THR A 229 12.14 1.30 13.55
CA THR A 229 11.55 2.22 14.52
C THR A 229 11.12 3.54 13.83
N ASN A 230 10.18 4.26 14.42
CA ASN A 230 9.77 5.56 13.87
C ASN A 230 10.86 6.63 14.05
N SER A 231 11.71 6.47 15.07
CA SER A 231 12.88 7.33 15.32
C SER A 231 14.03 7.07 14.33
N GLU A 232 14.14 5.84 13.80
CA GLU A 232 15.15 5.44 12.83
C GLU A 232 14.47 4.70 11.65
N PRO A 233 13.74 5.42 10.77
CA PRO A 233 13.02 4.81 9.66
C PRO A 233 14.01 4.27 8.62
N ASN A 234 13.61 3.20 7.94
CA ASN A 234 14.37 2.64 6.83
C ASN A 234 14.26 3.54 5.59
N THR A 235 15.29 4.33 5.31
CA THR A 235 15.34 5.24 4.16
C THR A 235 15.94 4.60 2.92
N LEU A 236 16.45 3.38 3.02
CA LEU A 236 17.23 2.66 2.01
C LEU A 236 18.54 3.36 1.59
N GLU A 237 18.93 4.45 2.24
CA GLU A 237 20.18 5.17 1.92
C GLU A 237 21.46 4.39 2.27
N GLN A 238 21.34 3.40 3.13
CA GLN A 238 22.43 2.49 3.49
C GLN A 238 22.81 1.54 2.34
N TYR A 239 21.94 1.34 1.35
CA TYR A 239 22.18 0.47 0.20
C TYR A 239 22.77 1.28 -0.96
N SER A 240 23.97 0.92 -1.40
CA SER A 240 24.68 1.64 -2.47
C SER A 240 24.07 1.42 -3.87
N ASP A 241 23.28 0.40 -4.02
CA ASP A 241 22.57 -0.04 -5.23
C ASP A 241 21.09 0.36 -5.23
N ALA A 242 20.61 0.99 -4.15
CA ALA A 242 19.26 1.52 -4.10
C ALA A 242 18.98 2.47 -5.29
N ILE A 243 17.85 2.27 -5.93
CA ILE A 243 17.39 3.11 -7.03
C ILE A 243 16.36 4.13 -6.55
N ASP A 244 16.28 5.28 -7.22
CA ASP A 244 15.15 6.17 -7.06
C ASP A 244 13.89 5.49 -7.62
N ALA A 245 12.76 5.66 -6.93
CA ALA A 245 11.50 5.03 -7.24
C ALA A 245 10.34 6.02 -6.99
N LYS A 246 10.28 7.07 -7.80
CA LYS A 246 9.18 8.04 -7.73
C LYS A 246 7.89 7.51 -8.35
N LYS A 247 8.01 6.65 -9.35
CA LYS A 247 6.90 5.93 -9.97
C LYS A 247 7.23 4.46 -10.10
N ILE A 248 6.34 3.59 -9.64
CA ILE A 248 6.38 2.14 -9.84
C ILE A 248 5.20 1.80 -10.75
N ASP A 249 5.45 1.36 -11.97
CA ASP A 249 4.43 1.12 -12.99
C ASP A 249 4.31 -0.38 -13.30
N MET A 250 3.24 -0.97 -12.81
CA MET A 250 2.93 -2.40 -12.95
C MET A 250 2.17 -2.73 -14.24
N SER A 251 1.95 -1.76 -15.14
CA SER A 251 1.16 -1.95 -16.37
C SER A 251 1.69 -3.07 -17.28
N PRO A 252 3.01 -3.31 -17.39
CA PRO A 252 3.50 -4.44 -18.17
C PRO A 252 3.04 -5.79 -17.64
N ALA A 253 3.09 -6.00 -16.32
CA ALA A 253 2.65 -7.23 -15.66
C ALA A 253 1.11 -7.32 -15.51
N TYR A 254 0.42 -6.17 -15.38
CA TYR A 254 -1.03 -6.10 -15.17
C TYR A 254 -1.73 -5.30 -16.28
N PRO A 255 -1.75 -5.83 -17.52
CA PRO A 255 -2.14 -5.05 -18.71
C PRO A 255 -3.63 -4.69 -18.77
N VAL A 256 -4.48 -5.28 -17.94
CA VAL A 256 -5.91 -4.95 -17.86
C VAL A 256 -6.19 -3.86 -16.83
N THR A 257 -5.52 -3.89 -15.70
CA THR A 257 -5.69 -2.91 -14.62
C THR A 257 -4.77 -1.71 -14.78
N ASN A 258 -3.62 -1.88 -15.44
CA ASN A 258 -2.63 -0.83 -15.68
C ASN A 258 -2.37 0.01 -14.41
N CYS A 259 -2.14 -0.68 -13.29
CA CYS A 259 -1.93 0.03 -12.04
C CYS A 259 -0.50 0.54 -11.90
N TYR A 260 -0.37 1.65 -11.20
CA TYR A 260 0.91 2.24 -10.86
C TYR A 260 0.85 2.98 -9.53
N PHE A 261 2.00 3.24 -8.97
CA PHE A 261 2.16 3.96 -7.72
C PHE A 261 3.04 5.18 -7.94
N VAL A 262 2.67 6.30 -7.32
CA VAL A 262 3.45 7.54 -7.33
C VAL A 262 3.80 7.90 -5.91
N TYR A 263 5.09 8.10 -5.67
CA TYR A 263 5.56 8.53 -4.36
C TYR A 263 5.22 10.00 -4.11
N ASN A 264 4.49 10.26 -3.05
CA ASN A 264 4.17 11.59 -2.59
C ASN A 264 5.14 11.99 -1.48
N GLU A 265 6.03 12.94 -1.75
CA GLU A 265 7.08 13.41 -0.83
C GLU A 265 6.50 14.10 0.43
N GLU A 266 5.28 14.66 0.36
CA GLU A 266 4.65 15.33 1.50
C GLU A 266 4.10 14.34 2.52
N THR A 267 3.53 13.22 2.05
CA THR A 267 2.96 12.18 2.92
C THR A 267 3.92 11.04 3.20
N GLY A 268 4.97 10.88 2.39
CA GLY A 268 5.89 9.76 2.44
C GLY A 268 5.26 8.42 2.04
N LEU A 269 4.19 8.46 1.23
CA LEU A 269 3.42 7.29 0.79
C LEU A 269 3.45 7.12 -0.72
N TYR A 270 3.29 5.90 -1.18
CA TYR A 270 3.01 5.54 -2.56
C TYR A 270 1.51 5.56 -2.81
N GLU A 271 1.03 6.57 -3.51
CA GLU A 271 -0.36 6.72 -3.92
C GLU A 271 -0.66 5.83 -5.13
N ARG A 272 -1.72 5.02 -5.05
CA ARG A 272 -2.08 4.07 -6.09
C ARG A 272 -3.04 4.66 -7.11
N PHE A 273 -2.70 4.47 -8.38
CA PHE A 273 -3.50 4.81 -9.55
C PHE A 273 -3.80 3.55 -10.36
N GLN A 274 -4.82 3.61 -11.20
CA GLN A 274 -5.09 2.55 -12.17
C GLN A 274 -5.84 3.08 -13.38
N HIS A 275 -5.66 2.38 -14.51
CA HIS A 275 -6.36 2.63 -15.75
C HIS A 275 -7.01 1.35 -16.23
N LEU A 276 -8.18 1.02 -15.68
CA LEU A 276 -8.94 -0.15 -16.12
C LEU A 276 -9.34 -0.01 -17.60
N SER A 277 -9.21 -1.10 -18.37
CA SER A 277 -9.49 -1.09 -19.81
C SER A 277 -10.85 -0.46 -20.13
N GLY A 278 -10.83 0.63 -20.89
CA GLY A 278 -12.01 1.40 -21.30
C GLY A 278 -12.49 2.45 -20.30
N ASP A 279 -11.73 2.72 -19.24
CA ASP A 279 -11.90 3.83 -18.31
C ASP A 279 -10.81 4.90 -18.50
N SER A 280 -10.97 6.03 -17.83
CA SER A 280 -9.92 7.03 -17.71
C SER A 280 -8.90 6.60 -16.67
N ASP A 281 -7.66 7.01 -16.86
CA ASP A 281 -6.61 6.95 -15.86
C ASP A 281 -6.98 7.85 -14.66
N GLY A 282 -6.72 7.36 -13.46
CA GLY A 282 -7.02 8.12 -12.25
C GLY A 282 -6.66 7.42 -10.94
N PRO A 283 -6.84 8.13 -9.83
CA PRO A 283 -6.59 7.59 -8.50
C PRO A 283 -7.50 6.40 -8.22
N HIS A 284 -6.95 5.39 -7.57
CA HIS A 284 -7.73 4.26 -7.07
C HIS A 284 -8.37 4.64 -5.73
N VAL A 285 -9.65 4.95 -5.76
CA VAL A 285 -10.38 5.53 -4.62
C VAL A 285 -11.27 4.49 -3.96
N ASP A 286 -11.24 4.46 -2.63
CA ASP A 286 -12.15 3.71 -1.77
C ASP A 286 -13.53 4.39 -1.75
N LEU A 287 -14.58 3.65 -2.02
CA LEU A 287 -15.94 4.20 -2.08
C LEU A 287 -16.58 4.43 -0.70
N ALA A 288 -16.02 3.89 0.39
CA ALA A 288 -16.53 4.14 1.73
C ALA A 288 -15.97 5.44 2.32
N THR A 289 -14.68 5.68 2.12
CA THR A 289 -13.96 6.81 2.73
C THR A 289 -13.75 7.97 1.76
N ASN A 290 -13.83 7.70 0.46
CA ASN A 290 -13.43 8.61 -0.62
C ASN A 290 -11.94 8.97 -0.60
N GLU A 291 -11.11 8.14 0.04
CA GLU A 291 -9.68 8.28 0.10
C GLU A 291 -9.01 7.50 -1.03
N GLN A 292 -7.93 8.02 -1.57
CA GLN A 292 -7.07 7.29 -2.49
C GLN A 292 -6.28 6.22 -1.73
N LEU A 293 -6.14 5.03 -2.31
CA LEU A 293 -5.29 3.99 -1.74
C LEU A 293 -3.83 4.45 -1.75
N ALA A 294 -3.18 4.37 -0.60
CA ALA A 294 -1.79 4.73 -0.44
C ALA A 294 -1.09 3.79 0.56
N PHE A 295 0.18 3.52 0.32
CA PHE A 295 0.97 2.53 1.03
C PHE A 295 2.32 3.09 1.44
N LYS A 296 2.79 2.72 2.62
CA LYS A 296 4.14 3.07 3.08
C LYS A 296 5.19 2.18 2.44
N ASN A 297 4.85 0.93 2.23
CA ASN A 297 5.72 -0.10 1.68
C ASN A 297 5.06 -0.73 0.45
N VAL A 298 5.84 -0.95 -0.60
CA VAL A 298 5.44 -1.75 -1.77
C VAL A 298 6.45 -2.87 -1.94
N LEU A 299 5.95 -4.10 -1.93
CA LEU A 299 6.71 -5.32 -2.18
C LEU A 299 6.30 -5.89 -3.53
N VAL A 300 7.25 -6.34 -4.31
CA VAL A 300 7.03 -7.08 -5.55
C VAL A 300 7.64 -8.45 -5.38
N GLN A 301 6.85 -9.50 -5.59
CA GLN A 301 7.30 -10.89 -5.55
C GLN A 301 7.24 -11.48 -6.96
N ASN A 302 8.37 -11.91 -7.49
CA ASN A 302 8.40 -12.75 -8.66
C ASN A 302 8.09 -14.19 -8.27
N THR A 303 7.17 -14.86 -9.00
CA THR A 303 6.65 -16.17 -8.60
C THR A 303 6.48 -17.05 -9.82
N TYR A 304 7.07 -18.27 -9.77
CA TYR A 304 6.81 -19.26 -10.80
C TYR A 304 5.32 -19.54 -10.90
N PHE A 305 4.81 -19.62 -12.14
CA PHE A 305 3.41 -19.89 -12.40
C PHE A 305 3.23 -20.88 -13.55
N GLU A 306 2.04 -21.44 -13.64
CA GLU A 306 1.62 -22.25 -14.79
C GLU A 306 0.14 -22.05 -15.09
N VAL A 307 -0.23 -22.23 -16.36
CA VAL A 307 -1.63 -22.29 -16.77
C VAL A 307 -2.11 -23.74 -16.65
N ARG A 308 -3.06 -23.99 -15.74
CA ARG A 308 -3.53 -25.34 -15.36
C ARG A 308 -4.38 -26.01 -16.42
N ASP A 309 -5.18 -25.24 -17.15
CA ASP A 309 -6.15 -25.79 -18.07
C ASP A 309 -6.50 -24.84 -19.24
N GLN A 310 -7.34 -25.33 -20.13
CA GLN A 310 -7.79 -24.58 -21.31
C GLN A 310 -8.70 -23.37 -21.00
N LYS A 311 -9.17 -23.24 -19.75
CA LYS A 311 -9.92 -22.06 -19.29
C LYS A 311 -9.00 -20.95 -18.80
N GLY A 312 -7.69 -21.23 -18.73
CA GLY A 312 -6.68 -20.28 -18.33
C GLY A 312 -6.57 -20.10 -16.81
N TYR A 313 -7.04 -21.08 -16.00
CA TYR A 313 -6.79 -21.03 -14.56
C TYR A 313 -5.29 -21.11 -14.27
N LEU A 314 -4.82 -20.25 -13.36
CA LEU A 314 -3.43 -20.16 -12.99
C LEU A 314 -3.12 -20.94 -11.71
N ALA A 315 -1.89 -21.39 -11.59
CA ALA A 315 -1.29 -21.87 -10.35
C ALA A 315 -0.01 -21.07 -10.11
N PHE A 316 0.20 -20.63 -8.88
CA PHE A 316 1.41 -19.96 -8.46
C PHE A 316 2.15 -20.81 -7.43
N GLN A 317 3.48 -20.84 -7.49
CA GLN A 317 4.32 -21.50 -6.50
C GLN A 317 4.47 -20.61 -5.28
N CYS A 318 3.53 -20.74 -4.32
CA CYS A 318 3.51 -19.92 -3.12
C CYS A 318 4.56 -20.29 -2.07
N HIS A 319 5.21 -21.45 -2.20
CA HIS A 319 6.29 -21.92 -1.34
C HIS A 319 7.57 -21.98 -2.16
N ASP A 320 8.53 -21.16 -1.80
CA ASP A 320 9.83 -21.12 -2.45
C ASP A 320 10.88 -20.57 -1.50
N THR A 321 12.14 -20.61 -1.95
CA THR A 321 13.28 -20.03 -1.26
C THR A 321 14.14 -19.28 -2.27
N THR A 322 14.61 -18.09 -1.91
CA THR A 322 15.51 -17.29 -2.75
C THR A 322 14.95 -16.89 -4.12
N ARG A 323 13.64 -16.59 -4.20
CA ARG A 323 13.04 -16.00 -5.40
C ARG A 323 13.22 -14.49 -5.38
N ASP A 324 13.37 -13.91 -6.57
CA ASP A 324 13.58 -12.47 -6.73
C ASP A 324 12.35 -11.65 -6.38
N GLY A 325 12.60 -10.44 -5.94
CA GLY A 325 11.60 -9.47 -5.59
C GLY A 325 12.18 -8.06 -5.46
N TRP A 326 11.32 -7.12 -5.16
CA TRP A 326 11.71 -5.73 -4.92
C TRP A 326 10.99 -5.16 -3.72
N PHE A 327 11.70 -4.33 -2.98
CA PHE A 327 11.15 -3.58 -1.85
C PHE A 327 11.28 -2.08 -2.10
N PHE A 328 10.16 -1.35 -1.98
CA PHE A 328 10.08 0.09 -2.17
C PHE A 328 9.52 0.78 -0.94
N THR A 329 10.19 1.81 -0.50
CA THR A 329 9.76 2.70 0.59
C THR A 329 10.50 4.03 0.46
N ASN A 330 9.92 5.11 0.99
CA ASN A 330 10.52 6.44 1.01
C ASN A 330 11.08 6.93 -0.36
N GLY A 331 10.40 6.59 -1.46
CA GLY A 331 10.79 7.03 -2.82
C GLY A 331 12.02 6.33 -3.38
N LYS A 332 12.46 5.24 -2.75
CA LYS A 332 13.59 4.39 -3.18
C LYS A 332 13.18 2.92 -3.28
N GLY A 333 13.98 2.14 -3.96
CA GLY A 333 13.80 0.70 -4.10
C GLY A 333 15.10 -0.06 -4.06
N ILE A 334 15.07 -1.28 -3.52
CA ILE A 334 16.17 -2.25 -3.54
C ILE A 334 15.69 -3.59 -4.08
N HIS A 335 16.59 -4.34 -4.71
CA HIS A 335 16.38 -5.74 -4.97
C HIS A 335 16.34 -6.52 -3.66
N VAL A 336 15.47 -7.54 -3.60
CA VAL A 336 15.38 -8.47 -2.46
C VAL A 336 15.12 -9.87 -2.98
N THR A 337 15.38 -10.85 -2.14
CA THR A 337 14.86 -12.21 -2.34
C THR A 337 13.78 -12.50 -1.31
N TRP A 338 12.84 -13.41 -1.66
CA TRP A 338 11.82 -13.83 -0.72
C TRP A 338 11.82 -15.34 -0.53
N GLU A 339 11.32 -15.77 0.63
CA GLU A 339 11.08 -17.17 0.93
C GLU A 339 9.78 -17.37 1.72
N LYS A 340 9.10 -18.48 1.45
CA LYS A 340 7.99 -19.00 2.23
C LYS A 340 8.07 -20.51 2.23
N THR A 341 8.32 -21.14 3.40
CA THR A 341 8.69 -22.55 3.50
C THR A 341 7.53 -23.47 3.88
N ALA A 342 6.42 -22.93 4.38
CA ALA A 342 5.25 -23.69 4.78
C ALA A 342 3.98 -22.86 4.65
N ASP A 343 2.80 -23.51 4.70
CA ASP A 343 1.50 -22.87 4.52
C ASP A 343 1.30 -21.67 5.45
N TYR A 344 1.60 -21.84 6.73
CA TYR A 344 1.40 -20.83 7.77
C TYR A 344 2.67 -20.05 8.14
N SER A 345 3.83 -20.33 7.48
CA SER A 345 5.00 -19.49 7.70
C SER A 345 4.81 -18.12 7.05
N ALA A 346 5.33 -17.09 7.70
CA ALA A 346 5.43 -15.78 7.10
C ALA A 346 6.29 -15.82 5.83
N THR A 347 5.94 -15.01 4.85
CA THR A 347 6.84 -14.69 3.75
C THR A 347 7.89 -13.72 4.26
N ARG A 348 9.19 -14.09 4.11
CA ARG A 348 10.34 -13.32 4.53
C ARG A 348 11.04 -12.71 3.33
N TYR A 349 11.61 -11.53 3.52
CA TYR A 349 12.33 -10.80 2.47
C TYR A 349 13.72 -10.46 2.94
N TYR A 350 14.72 -10.69 2.10
CA TYR A 350 16.13 -10.50 2.42
C TYR A 350 16.79 -9.61 1.38
N ASP A 351 17.71 -8.76 1.81
CA ASP A 351 18.60 -8.01 0.92
C ASP A 351 19.64 -8.92 0.25
N ASP A 352 20.43 -8.37 -0.67
CA ASP A 352 21.45 -9.13 -1.41
C ASP A 352 22.60 -9.63 -0.53
N ASP A 353 22.75 -9.11 0.69
CA ASP A 353 23.68 -9.58 1.70
C ASP A 353 23.06 -10.70 2.57
N GLY A 354 21.79 -11.04 2.38
CA GLY A 354 21.05 -12.06 3.12
C GLY A 354 20.53 -11.61 4.48
N ASN A 355 20.46 -10.30 4.74
CA ASN A 355 19.82 -9.77 5.93
C ASN A 355 18.33 -9.57 5.69
N GLU A 356 17.50 -9.98 6.65
CA GLU A 356 16.06 -9.71 6.57
C GLU A 356 15.81 -8.20 6.59
N ILE A 357 15.04 -7.71 5.59
CA ILE A 357 14.73 -6.30 5.47
C ILE A 357 13.80 -5.82 6.58
N LYS A 358 13.83 -4.51 6.86
CA LYS A 358 12.88 -3.88 7.76
C LYS A 358 11.93 -2.98 6.98
N LEU A 359 10.64 -3.23 7.10
CA LEU A 359 9.59 -2.36 6.59
C LEU A 359 9.47 -1.11 7.47
N ASN A 360 8.92 -0.04 6.93
CA ASN A 360 8.52 1.12 7.71
C ASN A 360 7.10 0.96 8.26
N THR A 361 6.82 1.58 9.40
CA THR A 361 5.48 1.64 10.00
C THR A 361 4.46 2.16 8.99
N GLY A 362 3.40 1.41 8.74
CA GLY A 362 2.31 1.74 7.83
C GLY A 362 1.88 0.56 6.94
N LYS A 363 0.89 0.81 6.10
CA LYS A 363 0.28 -0.20 5.21
C LYS A 363 1.24 -0.68 4.14
N THR A 364 1.07 -1.96 3.76
CA THR A 364 1.91 -2.62 2.76
C THR A 364 1.08 -3.11 1.57
N MET A 365 1.56 -2.81 0.36
CA MET A 365 1.08 -3.41 -0.90
C MET A 365 2.03 -4.51 -1.32
N ILE A 366 1.49 -5.67 -1.73
CA ILE A 366 2.26 -6.80 -2.25
C ILE A 366 1.75 -7.12 -3.66
N CYS A 367 2.59 -6.93 -4.66
CA CYS A 367 2.33 -7.23 -6.06
C CYS A 367 3.01 -8.55 -6.43
N ILE A 368 2.23 -9.53 -6.88
CA ILE A 368 2.73 -10.86 -7.27
C ILE A 368 2.82 -10.93 -8.79
N LEU A 369 4.02 -11.09 -9.30
CA LEU A 369 4.30 -11.18 -10.73
C LEU A 369 4.50 -12.62 -11.17
N GLU A 370 4.17 -12.89 -12.42
CA GLU A 370 4.49 -14.13 -13.14
C GLU A 370 5.96 -14.11 -13.56
N ASP A 371 6.65 -15.25 -13.50
CA ASP A 371 8.00 -15.38 -14.06
C ASP A 371 8.06 -14.88 -15.50
N GLY A 372 9.02 -14.03 -15.80
CA GLY A 372 9.21 -13.42 -17.10
C GLY A 372 8.36 -12.18 -17.36
N ASP A 373 7.56 -11.73 -16.38
CA ASP A 373 6.94 -10.42 -16.41
C ASP A 373 7.99 -9.32 -16.21
N SER A 374 7.58 -8.09 -16.45
CA SER A 374 8.39 -6.90 -16.14
C SER A 374 7.52 -5.80 -15.57
N PHE A 375 8.14 -4.86 -14.91
CA PHE A 375 7.51 -3.61 -14.48
C PHE A 375 8.50 -2.45 -14.63
N ASN A 376 8.01 -1.22 -14.54
CA ASN A 376 8.90 -0.07 -14.70
C ASN A 376 9.05 0.67 -13.36
N VAL A 377 10.26 1.13 -13.08
CA VAL A 377 10.57 2.04 -11.98
C VAL A 377 11.16 3.30 -12.59
N ASP A 378 10.41 4.40 -12.55
CA ASP A 378 10.70 5.62 -13.30
C ASP A 378 10.95 5.29 -14.79
N ASP A 379 12.15 5.51 -15.29
CA ASP A 379 12.55 5.23 -16.69
C ASP A 379 13.23 3.85 -16.87
N LYS A 380 13.29 3.03 -15.82
CA LYS A 380 13.97 1.72 -15.84
C LYS A 380 12.97 0.59 -15.98
N VAL A 381 13.25 -0.36 -16.86
CA VAL A 381 12.56 -1.65 -16.92
C VAL A 381 13.24 -2.60 -15.93
N ILE A 382 12.43 -3.24 -15.09
CA ILE A 382 12.86 -4.30 -14.17
C ILE A 382 12.22 -5.59 -14.67
N GLU A 383 13.05 -6.56 -14.98
CA GLU A 383 12.60 -7.91 -15.35
C GLU A 383 12.36 -8.73 -14.09
N ALA A 384 11.32 -9.56 -14.11
CA ALA A 384 11.03 -10.54 -13.08
C ALA A 384 11.62 -11.88 -13.51
N ASP A 385 12.79 -12.24 -13.01
CA ASP A 385 13.55 -13.45 -13.39
C ASP A 385 13.23 -14.66 -12.50
#